data_81c38093229b02955f41e3f1d45312fd
#
_entry.id   81c38093229b02955f41e3f1d45312fd
#
_cell.length_a   1.000
_cell.length_b   1.000
_cell.length_c   1.000
_cell.angle_alpha   90.00
_cell.angle_beta   90.00
_cell.angle_gamma   90.00
#
_symmetry.space_group_name_H-M   'P 1'
#
loop_
_entity.id
_entity.type
_entity.pdbx_description
1 polymer ?
#
loop_
_entity_poly.entity_id
_entity_poly.type
_entity_poly.pdbx_seq_one_letter_code
_entity_poly.pdbx_strand_id
1 'polypeptide(L)'
;MDTFPPTAEQIEEGLKAFIDSIDPNDVCKLASQHNSSKTCRMFRDPANGSYNVCYFVEFEDGTRWVVRIPLEPYISNVWDKVQSEVATVRYLQTKTTIPVPHIHAFGRGGTVDEKNPTGHAYIIQSYIPGQSLDIVAFRWKDITQREYFYSQLVDIFAQLRQQEFPYAGSLMPDPDGATSPVVGPLLSIQLNELQLQNRELSIQPARFASATDFAFHQYHLLYETYKLPSYQLSREVAELEVFGLEDLKTRISGYIDDRLPFVLTHTDLRPSNIIVDENLRIQGIIDWEWASTVPRQFFLPPTWLAGLPPDWVSGVEYRTEYRWFRDALQAGTSELCRQLTSEWDRKLPTRIDLPLAVTLRHHSCFVNSYFRGVFPKFYEGSWKYEVNKFFERDGKDGQFSLRVQQRLRDSERYTNYLEENGLAPSQRRRERQEPSEPPISDSGRTVALLPAACPPGAAQDCPATRYQDSLPVS
;
A
#
# COMPACT_ATOMS: atom_id res chain seq x y z
N MET A 1 31.95 -9.65 0.11
CA MET A 1 31.15 -9.49 -1.12
C MET A 1 30.06 -8.52 -0.78
N ASP A 2 29.90 -7.45 -1.54
CA ASP A 2 28.79 -6.52 -1.34
C ASP A 2 27.47 -7.25 -1.61
N THR A 3 26.59 -7.29 -0.63
CA THR A 3 25.25 -7.88 -0.78
C THR A 3 24.34 -6.78 -1.30
N PHE A 4 24.11 -6.76 -2.61
CA PHE A 4 23.13 -5.86 -3.20
C PHE A 4 21.71 -6.40 -3.05
N PRO A 5 20.67 -5.51 -3.06
CA PRO A 5 19.30 -5.95 -3.05
C PRO A 5 18.97 -6.82 -4.28
N PRO A 6 18.07 -7.80 -4.16
CA PRO A 6 17.66 -8.63 -5.27
C PRO A 6 16.99 -7.80 -6.36
N THR A 7 17.20 -8.16 -7.63
CA THR A 7 16.51 -7.51 -8.74
C THR A 7 15.06 -7.93 -8.83
N ALA A 8 14.25 -7.16 -9.57
CA ALA A 8 12.85 -7.48 -9.80
C ALA A 8 12.66 -8.83 -10.50
N GLU A 9 13.57 -9.19 -11.43
CA GLU A 9 13.56 -10.47 -12.12
C GLU A 9 13.82 -11.63 -11.16
N GLN A 10 14.83 -11.50 -10.30
CA GLN A 10 15.13 -12.49 -9.26
C GLN A 10 13.97 -12.67 -8.28
N ILE A 11 13.29 -11.55 -7.93
CA ILE A 11 12.08 -11.58 -7.14
C ILE A 11 10.99 -12.37 -7.85
N GLU A 12 10.69 -12.05 -9.11
CA GLU A 12 9.64 -12.69 -9.90
C GLU A 12 9.90 -14.19 -10.10
N GLU A 13 11.14 -14.57 -10.39
CA GLU A 13 11.55 -15.98 -10.50
C GLU A 13 11.37 -16.75 -9.20
N GLY A 14 11.78 -16.15 -8.07
CA GLY A 14 11.59 -16.75 -6.75
C GLY A 14 10.11 -16.89 -6.36
N LEU A 15 9.27 -15.88 -6.69
CA LEU A 15 7.81 -15.94 -6.52
C LEU A 15 7.21 -17.10 -7.33
N LYS A 16 7.57 -17.19 -8.61
CA LYS A 16 7.07 -18.25 -9.47
C LYS A 16 7.46 -19.62 -8.94
N ALA A 17 8.74 -19.82 -8.60
CA ALA A 17 9.21 -21.07 -8.04
C ALA A 17 8.47 -21.45 -6.74
N PHE A 18 8.18 -20.48 -5.87
CA PHE A 18 7.41 -20.72 -4.65
C PHE A 18 5.96 -21.13 -4.97
N ILE A 19 5.28 -20.40 -5.87
CA ILE A 19 3.89 -20.70 -6.25
C ILE A 19 3.81 -22.07 -6.93
N ASP A 20 4.73 -22.39 -7.83
CA ASP A 20 4.80 -23.67 -8.55
C ASP A 20 5.07 -24.86 -7.60
N SER A 21 5.62 -24.63 -6.41
CA SER A 21 5.85 -25.66 -5.39
C SER A 21 4.60 -26.08 -4.62
N ILE A 22 3.51 -25.29 -4.68
CA ILE A 22 2.28 -25.54 -3.93
C ILE A 22 1.35 -26.44 -4.77
N ASP A 23 1.08 -27.68 -4.28
CA ASP A 23 0.12 -28.59 -4.94
C ASP A 23 -1.33 -28.15 -4.68
N PRO A 24 -2.12 -27.79 -5.72
CA PRO A 24 -3.53 -27.47 -5.57
C PRO A 24 -4.37 -28.57 -4.91
N ASN A 25 -3.96 -29.85 -5.02
CA ASN A 25 -4.65 -30.95 -4.36
C ASN A 25 -4.49 -30.88 -2.83
N ASP A 26 -3.31 -30.48 -2.35
CA ASP A 26 -3.08 -30.32 -0.91
C ASP A 26 -3.83 -29.09 -0.36
N VAL A 27 -4.00 -28.06 -1.17
CA VAL A 27 -4.88 -26.93 -0.82
C VAL A 27 -6.34 -27.37 -0.72
N CYS A 28 -6.83 -28.22 -1.64
CA CYS A 28 -8.18 -28.79 -1.54
C CYS A 28 -8.34 -29.69 -0.30
N LYS A 29 -7.34 -30.50 0.02
CA LYS A 29 -7.35 -31.33 1.25
C LYS A 29 -7.42 -30.44 2.50
N LEU A 30 -6.60 -29.38 2.56
CA LEU A 30 -6.61 -28.41 3.66
C LEU A 30 -7.99 -27.77 3.82
N ALA A 31 -8.59 -27.27 2.75
CA ALA A 31 -9.92 -26.67 2.78
C ALA A 31 -11.00 -27.67 3.22
N SER A 32 -10.95 -28.93 2.72
CA SER A 32 -11.87 -30.00 3.08
C SER A 32 -11.84 -30.33 4.58
N GLN A 33 -10.65 -30.40 5.18
CA GLN A 33 -10.46 -30.65 6.61
C GLN A 33 -11.20 -29.61 7.48
N HIS A 34 -11.20 -28.36 7.06
CA HIS A 34 -11.87 -27.28 7.77
C HIS A 34 -13.37 -27.14 7.44
N ASN A 35 -13.90 -27.92 6.50
CA ASN A 35 -15.32 -27.97 6.14
C ASN A 35 -15.92 -29.37 6.36
N SER A 36 -15.74 -29.94 7.52
CA SER A 36 -16.31 -31.25 7.89
C SER A 36 -15.99 -32.36 6.90
N SER A 37 -14.80 -32.34 6.33
CA SER A 37 -14.30 -33.30 5.31
C SER A 37 -15.12 -33.34 4.00
N LYS A 38 -15.89 -32.30 3.69
CA LYS A 38 -16.58 -32.20 2.39
C LYS A 38 -15.54 -32.08 1.28
N THR A 39 -15.77 -32.80 0.21
CA THR A 39 -14.91 -32.70 -0.98
C THR A 39 -15.05 -31.34 -1.64
N CYS A 40 -13.95 -30.84 -2.19
CA CYS A 40 -13.95 -29.60 -2.97
C CYS A 40 -13.03 -29.72 -4.19
N ARG A 41 -13.18 -28.78 -5.09
CA ARG A 41 -12.38 -28.64 -6.29
C ARG A 41 -12.03 -27.18 -6.52
N MET A 42 -11.01 -26.91 -7.29
CA MET A 42 -10.77 -25.58 -7.83
C MET A 42 -11.89 -25.21 -8.81
N PHE A 43 -12.51 -24.02 -8.64
CA PHE A 43 -13.50 -23.51 -9.59
C PHE A 43 -12.97 -22.36 -10.44
N ARG A 44 -11.76 -21.93 -10.17
CA ARG A 44 -11.05 -20.85 -10.85
C ARG A 44 -9.54 -21.06 -10.70
N ASP A 45 -8.75 -20.58 -11.67
CA ASP A 45 -7.29 -20.59 -11.58
C ASP A 45 -6.81 -19.78 -10.38
N PRO A 46 -5.71 -20.20 -9.74
CA PRO A 46 -5.07 -19.42 -8.69
C PRO A 46 -4.71 -18.03 -9.17
N ALA A 47 -4.83 -17.06 -8.28
CA ALA A 47 -4.41 -15.68 -8.54
C ALA A 47 -3.45 -15.21 -7.45
N ASN A 48 -2.35 -14.56 -7.82
CA ASN A 48 -1.41 -14.00 -6.85
C ASN A 48 -1.44 -12.47 -6.88
N GLY A 49 -1.33 -11.89 -5.70
CA GLY A 49 -1.00 -10.49 -5.47
C GLY A 49 0.48 -10.35 -5.10
N SER A 50 0.81 -9.25 -4.44
CA SER A 50 2.18 -8.95 -3.99
C SER A 50 2.64 -9.82 -2.83
N TYR A 51 1.73 -10.26 -1.95
CA TYR A 51 2.05 -10.93 -0.69
C TYR A 51 1.31 -12.24 -0.44
N ASN A 52 0.37 -12.63 -1.30
CA ASN A 52 -0.35 -13.90 -1.19
C ASN A 52 -0.63 -14.50 -2.55
N VAL A 53 -0.70 -15.84 -2.60
CA VAL A 53 -1.41 -16.56 -3.66
C VAL A 53 -2.75 -17.05 -3.12
N CYS A 54 -3.80 -16.87 -3.92
CA CYS A 54 -5.18 -17.20 -3.60
C CYS A 54 -5.65 -18.38 -4.43
N TYR A 55 -6.14 -19.42 -3.78
CA TYR A 55 -6.74 -20.61 -4.39
C TYR A 55 -8.25 -20.57 -4.14
N PHE A 56 -9.03 -20.80 -5.18
CA PHE A 56 -10.49 -20.67 -5.17
C PHE A 56 -11.13 -22.03 -5.19
N VAL A 57 -11.72 -22.47 -4.08
CA VAL A 57 -12.31 -23.79 -3.91
C VAL A 57 -13.84 -23.74 -3.85
N GLU A 58 -14.51 -24.69 -4.49
CA GLU A 58 -15.94 -24.90 -4.44
C GLU A 58 -16.24 -26.30 -3.90
N PHE A 59 -17.06 -26.35 -2.85
CA PHE A 59 -17.49 -27.60 -2.23
C PHE A 59 -18.71 -28.19 -2.96
N GLU A 60 -18.98 -29.48 -2.74
CA GLU A 60 -20.12 -30.19 -3.36
C GLU A 60 -21.50 -29.55 -3.05
N ASP A 61 -21.64 -28.80 -1.97
CA ASP A 61 -22.85 -28.08 -1.62
C ASP A 61 -22.93 -26.67 -2.25
N GLY A 62 -22.01 -26.32 -3.13
CA GLY A 62 -21.91 -25.01 -3.77
C GLY A 62 -21.26 -23.92 -2.93
N THR A 63 -20.85 -24.22 -1.70
CA THR A 63 -20.11 -23.25 -0.87
C THR A 63 -18.76 -22.94 -1.49
N ARG A 64 -18.35 -21.67 -1.53
CA ARG A 64 -17.09 -21.22 -2.12
C ARG A 64 -16.21 -20.54 -1.09
N TRP A 65 -14.96 -20.99 -1.04
CA TRP A 65 -13.94 -20.40 -0.16
C TRP A 65 -12.71 -19.96 -0.95
N VAL A 66 -11.90 -19.12 -0.32
CA VAL A 66 -10.56 -18.72 -0.77
C VAL A 66 -9.56 -19.19 0.26
N VAL A 67 -8.58 -19.99 -0.18
CA VAL A 67 -7.41 -20.32 0.62
C VAL A 67 -6.28 -19.40 0.19
N ARG A 68 -5.84 -18.53 1.11
CA ARG A 68 -4.74 -17.58 0.89
C ARG A 68 -3.49 -18.14 1.54
N ILE A 69 -2.43 -18.28 0.77
CA ILE A 69 -1.11 -18.70 1.22
C ILE A 69 -0.17 -17.50 1.06
N PRO A 70 0.40 -16.99 2.17
CA PRO A 70 1.39 -15.91 2.10
C PRO A 70 2.60 -16.32 1.25
N LEU A 71 3.10 -15.38 0.46
CA LEU A 71 4.32 -15.57 -0.32
C LEU A 71 5.54 -15.44 0.62
N GLU A 72 5.80 -16.52 1.38
CA GLU A 72 6.76 -16.56 2.49
C GLU A 72 8.15 -16.00 2.14
N PRO A 73 8.72 -16.20 0.94
CA PRO A 73 10.01 -15.63 0.57
C PRO A 73 10.03 -14.08 0.55
N TYR A 74 8.85 -13.44 0.52
CA TYR A 74 8.67 -11.97 0.40
C TYR A 74 8.02 -11.33 1.61
N ILE A 75 7.98 -12.04 2.73
CA ILE A 75 7.41 -11.55 3.99
C ILE A 75 8.40 -11.82 5.10
N SER A 76 8.91 -10.77 5.71
CA SER A 76 9.91 -10.86 6.77
C SER A 76 9.37 -11.55 8.04
N ASN A 77 8.08 -11.40 8.32
CA ASN A 77 7.41 -12.04 9.46
C ASN A 77 6.02 -12.55 9.06
N VAL A 78 5.99 -13.74 8.45
CA VAL A 78 4.78 -14.37 7.92
C VAL A 78 3.72 -14.59 8.99
N TRP A 79 4.13 -15.11 10.16
CA TRP A 79 3.17 -15.50 11.19
C TRP A 79 2.49 -14.29 11.85
N ASP A 80 3.25 -13.26 12.18
CA ASP A 80 2.66 -12.05 12.76
C ASP A 80 1.73 -11.35 11.77
N LYS A 81 2.07 -11.35 10.47
CA LYS A 81 1.21 -10.84 9.41
C LYS A 81 -0.13 -11.59 9.35
N VAL A 82 -0.10 -12.93 9.36
CA VAL A 82 -1.32 -13.77 9.36
C VAL A 82 -2.16 -13.51 10.63
N GLN A 83 -1.53 -13.48 11.79
CA GLN A 83 -2.22 -13.19 13.04
C GLN A 83 -2.87 -11.81 13.06
N SER A 84 -2.16 -10.80 12.56
CA SER A 84 -2.65 -9.42 12.48
C SER A 84 -3.85 -9.29 11.54
N GLU A 85 -3.79 -9.89 10.36
CA GLU A 85 -4.91 -9.89 9.42
C GLU A 85 -6.15 -10.55 10.03
N VAL A 86 -6.00 -11.74 10.59
CA VAL A 86 -7.11 -12.47 11.23
C VAL A 86 -7.70 -11.68 12.40
N ALA A 87 -6.85 -11.10 13.27
CA ALA A 87 -7.30 -10.28 14.39
C ALA A 87 -8.08 -9.05 13.91
N THR A 88 -7.60 -8.39 12.84
CA THR A 88 -8.24 -7.22 12.25
C THR A 88 -9.60 -7.56 11.64
N VAL A 89 -9.67 -8.60 10.81
CA VAL A 89 -10.93 -9.01 10.17
C VAL A 89 -11.98 -9.41 11.20
N ARG A 90 -11.61 -10.20 12.22
CA ARG A 90 -12.52 -10.58 13.32
C ARG A 90 -12.97 -9.38 14.15
N TYR A 91 -12.08 -8.42 14.40
CA TYR A 91 -12.45 -7.17 15.07
C TYR A 91 -13.50 -6.40 14.25
N LEU A 92 -13.28 -6.22 12.95
CA LEU A 92 -14.22 -5.54 12.08
C LEU A 92 -15.58 -6.23 12.02
N GLN A 93 -15.62 -7.57 11.96
CA GLN A 93 -16.86 -8.35 11.98
C GLN A 93 -17.68 -8.13 13.25
N THR A 94 -17.02 -7.88 14.39
CA THR A 94 -17.70 -7.70 15.69
C THR A 94 -18.05 -6.25 16.00
N LYS A 95 -17.30 -5.29 15.46
CA LYS A 95 -17.41 -3.87 15.81
C LYS A 95 -18.00 -2.98 14.72
N THR A 96 -18.16 -3.51 13.51
CA THR A 96 -18.63 -2.75 12.36
C THR A 96 -19.61 -3.55 11.51
N THR A 97 -20.25 -2.88 10.57
CA THR A 97 -21.04 -3.51 9.51
C THR A 97 -20.31 -3.51 8.17
N ILE A 98 -19.01 -3.18 8.18
CA ILE A 98 -18.17 -3.21 6.98
C ILE A 98 -18.15 -4.64 6.44
N PRO A 99 -18.52 -4.86 5.16
CA PRO A 99 -18.53 -6.19 4.59
C PRO A 99 -17.07 -6.67 4.42
N VAL A 100 -16.68 -7.68 5.18
CA VAL A 100 -15.36 -8.33 5.14
C VAL A 100 -15.53 -9.84 4.99
N PRO A 101 -14.56 -10.57 4.43
CA PRO A 101 -14.66 -12.02 4.33
C PRO A 101 -14.75 -12.67 5.72
N HIS A 102 -15.55 -13.73 5.85
CA HIS A 102 -15.56 -14.52 7.07
C HIS A 102 -14.33 -15.44 7.10
N ILE A 103 -13.58 -15.42 8.21
CA ILE A 103 -12.42 -16.30 8.41
C ILE A 103 -12.88 -17.63 8.99
N HIS A 104 -12.74 -18.71 8.21
CA HIS A 104 -13.07 -20.07 8.61
C HIS A 104 -11.95 -20.72 9.41
N ALA A 105 -10.70 -20.56 8.93
CA ALA A 105 -9.52 -21.12 9.59
C ALA A 105 -8.26 -20.32 9.21
N PHE A 106 -7.22 -20.49 9.98
CA PHE A 106 -5.87 -20.03 9.67
C PHE A 106 -4.86 -20.90 10.42
N GLY A 107 -3.65 -20.98 9.90
CA GLY A 107 -2.60 -21.79 10.49
C GLY A 107 -1.21 -21.30 10.19
N ARG A 108 -0.27 -21.72 11.02
CA ARG A 108 1.15 -21.45 10.85
C ARG A 108 1.76 -22.48 9.88
N GLY A 109 2.70 -22.04 9.05
CA GLY A 109 3.54 -22.92 8.27
C GLY A 109 4.50 -23.75 9.13
N GLY A 110 5.05 -24.79 8.56
CA GLY A 110 5.97 -25.69 9.23
C GLY A 110 6.22 -26.94 8.41
N THR A 111 6.29 -28.10 9.06
CA THR A 111 6.38 -29.38 8.37
C THR A 111 5.05 -29.78 7.75
N VAL A 112 5.10 -30.36 6.56
CA VAL A 112 3.93 -30.99 5.94
C VAL A 112 3.46 -32.14 6.83
N ASP A 113 2.22 -32.10 7.27
CA ASP A 113 1.58 -33.14 8.08
C ASP A 113 0.10 -33.32 7.70
N GLU A 114 -0.59 -34.24 8.38
CA GLU A 114 -2.00 -34.49 8.11
C GLU A 114 -2.90 -33.27 8.39
N LYS A 115 -2.49 -32.36 9.26
CA LYS A 115 -3.27 -31.15 9.63
C LYS A 115 -3.00 -29.97 8.70
N ASN A 116 -1.79 -29.91 8.14
CA ASN A 116 -1.40 -28.90 7.15
C ASN A 116 -0.64 -29.53 5.99
N PRO A 117 -1.35 -30.12 5.03
CA PRO A 117 -0.74 -30.80 3.89
C PRO A 117 0.05 -29.85 2.97
N THR A 118 -0.19 -28.56 3.02
CA THR A 118 0.58 -27.58 2.24
C THR A 118 1.94 -27.25 2.88
N GLY A 119 2.09 -27.42 4.18
CA GLY A 119 3.27 -27.01 4.94
C GLY A 119 3.45 -25.50 5.07
N HIS A 120 2.59 -24.69 4.48
CA HIS A 120 2.67 -23.22 4.48
C HIS A 120 1.71 -22.60 5.48
N ALA A 121 1.99 -21.34 5.87
CA ALA A 121 1.01 -20.53 6.57
C ALA A 121 -0.20 -20.26 5.65
N TYR A 122 -1.39 -20.19 6.22
CA TYR A 122 -2.62 -20.01 5.44
C TYR A 122 -3.71 -19.24 6.18
N ILE A 123 -4.62 -18.65 5.40
CA ILE A 123 -5.92 -18.14 5.85
C ILE A 123 -6.98 -18.72 4.92
N ILE A 124 -8.02 -19.36 5.49
CA ILE A 124 -9.20 -19.82 4.76
C ILE A 124 -10.34 -18.88 5.06
N GLN A 125 -10.92 -18.29 4.03
CA GLN A 125 -11.98 -17.30 4.15
C GLN A 125 -13.09 -17.53 3.12
N SER A 126 -14.28 -16.95 3.40
CA SER A 126 -15.39 -16.97 2.45
C SER A 126 -15.00 -16.26 1.15
N TYR A 127 -15.41 -16.84 0.02
CA TYR A 127 -15.36 -16.14 -1.27
C TYR A 127 -16.45 -15.05 -1.31
N ILE A 128 -16.08 -13.84 -1.68
CA ILE A 128 -17.02 -12.73 -1.91
C ILE A 128 -17.33 -12.68 -3.39
N PRO A 129 -18.60 -12.90 -3.80
CA PRO A 129 -19.00 -12.81 -5.21
C PRO A 129 -18.98 -11.36 -5.69
N GLY A 130 -18.62 -11.17 -6.96
CA GLY A 130 -18.51 -9.85 -7.58
C GLY A 130 -17.18 -9.69 -8.30
N GLN A 131 -16.84 -8.46 -8.61
CA GLN A 131 -15.58 -8.10 -9.26
C GLN A 131 -14.91 -6.94 -8.55
N SER A 132 -13.60 -6.82 -8.67
CA SER A 132 -12.87 -5.66 -8.19
C SER A 132 -13.37 -4.39 -8.89
N LEU A 133 -13.43 -3.29 -8.16
CA LEU A 133 -13.84 -2.01 -8.73
C LEU A 133 -12.91 -1.61 -9.88
N ASP A 134 -13.46 -1.49 -11.10
CA ASP A 134 -12.75 -0.86 -12.21
C ASP A 134 -12.91 0.66 -12.10
N ILE A 135 -11.87 1.34 -11.62
CA ILE A 135 -11.90 2.79 -11.41
C ILE A 135 -12.01 3.56 -12.73
N VAL A 136 -11.50 3.02 -13.83
CA VAL A 136 -11.58 3.67 -15.14
C VAL A 136 -13.02 3.60 -15.64
N ALA A 137 -13.66 2.43 -15.63
CA ALA A 137 -15.05 2.27 -15.99
C ALA A 137 -15.98 3.03 -15.03
N PHE A 138 -15.67 3.05 -13.72
CA PHE A 138 -16.44 3.77 -12.70
C PHE A 138 -16.54 5.27 -12.99
N ARG A 139 -15.48 5.91 -13.44
CA ARG A 139 -15.49 7.36 -13.76
C ARG A 139 -16.43 7.74 -14.88
N TRP A 140 -16.83 6.79 -15.72
CA TRP A 140 -17.80 6.97 -16.80
C TRP A 140 -19.23 6.59 -16.44
N LYS A 141 -19.49 6.15 -15.20
CA LYS A 141 -20.82 5.87 -14.71
C LYS A 141 -21.62 7.16 -14.53
N ASP A 142 -22.95 7.04 -14.57
CA ASP A 142 -23.83 8.16 -14.32
C ASP A 142 -23.70 8.69 -12.87
N ILE A 143 -24.18 9.91 -12.66
CA ILE A 143 -24.07 10.61 -11.37
C ILE A 143 -24.70 9.79 -10.25
N THR A 144 -25.87 9.21 -10.44
CA THR A 144 -26.61 8.47 -9.42
C THR A 144 -25.86 7.22 -8.98
N GLN A 145 -25.26 6.50 -9.93
CA GLN A 145 -24.44 5.32 -9.62
C GLN A 145 -23.17 5.71 -8.85
N ARG A 146 -22.53 6.82 -9.19
CA ARG A 146 -21.34 7.31 -8.50
C ARG A 146 -21.65 7.79 -7.08
N GLU A 147 -22.73 8.54 -6.90
CA GLU A 147 -23.22 8.99 -5.60
C GLU A 147 -23.58 7.80 -4.70
N TYR A 148 -24.25 6.78 -5.25
CA TYR A 148 -24.57 5.56 -4.53
C TYR A 148 -23.31 4.82 -4.05
N PHE A 149 -22.32 4.65 -4.91
CA PHE A 149 -21.06 4.03 -4.52
C PHE A 149 -20.33 4.86 -3.45
N TYR A 150 -20.22 6.17 -3.65
CA TYR A 150 -19.54 7.04 -2.69
C TYR A 150 -20.25 7.09 -1.34
N SER A 151 -21.57 7.00 -1.28
CA SER A 151 -22.29 6.95 -0.01
C SER A 151 -21.92 5.71 0.81
N GLN A 152 -21.76 4.55 0.18
CA GLN A 152 -21.30 3.32 0.84
C GLN A 152 -19.83 3.44 1.30
N LEU A 153 -18.97 4.01 0.45
CA LEU A 153 -17.56 4.21 0.78
C LEU A 153 -17.40 5.18 1.97
N VAL A 154 -18.19 6.26 2.00
CA VAL A 154 -18.25 7.21 3.12
C VAL A 154 -18.66 6.50 4.42
N ASP A 155 -19.67 5.62 4.37
CA ASP A 155 -20.09 4.85 5.54
C ASP A 155 -18.96 3.95 6.07
N ILE A 156 -18.21 3.29 5.19
CA ILE A 156 -17.03 2.48 5.56
C ILE A 156 -15.98 3.35 6.27
N PHE A 157 -15.64 4.51 5.71
CA PHE A 157 -14.68 5.41 6.32
C PHE A 157 -15.18 5.97 7.68
N ALA A 158 -16.47 6.28 7.79
CA ALA A 158 -17.07 6.73 9.04
C ALA A 158 -16.98 5.65 10.14
N GLN A 159 -17.27 4.39 9.79
CA GLN A 159 -17.14 3.27 10.72
C GLN A 159 -15.68 3.02 11.13
N LEU A 160 -14.72 3.09 10.21
CA LEU A 160 -13.29 2.97 10.52
C LEU A 160 -12.83 4.13 11.41
N ARG A 161 -13.26 5.36 11.12
CA ARG A 161 -12.92 6.54 11.94
C ARG A 161 -13.38 6.42 13.39
N GLN A 162 -14.44 5.68 13.64
CA GLN A 162 -14.96 5.43 14.98
C GLN A 162 -14.10 4.44 15.79
N GLN A 163 -13.25 3.65 15.14
CA GLN A 163 -12.40 2.67 15.81
C GLN A 163 -11.13 3.35 16.33
N GLU A 164 -11.20 3.91 17.55
CA GLU A 164 -10.11 4.63 18.20
C GLU A 164 -9.31 3.74 19.15
N PHE A 165 -8.01 3.93 19.18
CA PHE A 165 -7.04 3.14 19.93
C PHE A 165 -6.02 4.03 20.64
N PRO A 166 -5.37 3.53 21.72
CA PRO A 166 -4.38 4.31 22.47
C PRO A 166 -3.00 4.34 21.82
N TYR A 167 -2.76 3.54 20.79
CA TYR A 167 -1.44 3.39 20.13
C TYR A 167 -1.57 3.26 18.63
N ALA A 168 -0.52 3.64 17.89
CA ALA A 168 -0.32 3.23 16.51
C ALA A 168 0.40 1.86 16.47
N GLY A 169 -0.07 0.96 15.60
CA GLY A 169 0.47 -0.38 15.44
C GLY A 169 -0.53 -1.31 14.74
N SER A 170 -0.22 -2.57 14.63
CA SER A 170 -1.09 -3.59 14.03
C SER A 170 -1.92 -4.29 15.11
N LEU A 171 -3.16 -4.65 14.78
CA LEU A 171 -3.98 -5.43 15.71
C LEU A 171 -3.42 -6.86 15.80
N MET A 172 -3.23 -7.34 17.02
CA MET A 172 -2.69 -8.67 17.31
C MET A 172 -3.62 -9.42 18.26
N PRO A 173 -3.63 -10.75 18.23
CA PRO A 173 -4.31 -11.52 19.27
C PRO A 173 -3.83 -11.09 20.65
N ASP A 174 -4.75 -11.04 21.60
CA ASP A 174 -4.41 -10.78 23.00
C ASP A 174 -3.57 -11.95 23.54
N PRO A 175 -2.38 -11.71 24.08
CA PRO A 175 -1.53 -12.77 24.63
C PRO A 175 -2.15 -13.49 25.84
N ASP A 176 -3.06 -12.82 26.56
CA ASP A 176 -3.77 -13.37 27.70
C ASP A 176 -5.07 -14.11 27.30
N GLY A 177 -5.33 -14.20 25.97
CA GLY A 177 -6.44 -14.96 25.39
C GLY A 177 -7.79 -14.25 25.42
N ALA A 178 -7.82 -12.93 25.65
CA ALA A 178 -9.07 -12.16 25.52
C ALA A 178 -9.55 -12.16 24.06
N THR A 179 -10.87 -12.02 23.87
CA THR A 179 -11.50 -12.02 22.55
C THR A 179 -11.24 -10.74 21.74
N SER A 180 -10.93 -9.63 22.44
CA SER A 180 -10.60 -8.35 21.80
C SER A 180 -9.11 -8.32 21.50
N PRO A 181 -8.71 -7.90 20.26
CA PRO A 181 -7.31 -7.77 19.94
C PRO A 181 -6.65 -6.60 20.68
N VAL A 182 -5.34 -6.70 20.83
CA VAL A 182 -4.49 -5.61 21.35
C VAL A 182 -3.74 -4.93 20.21
N VAL A 183 -3.29 -3.69 20.42
CA VAL A 183 -2.37 -3.04 19.48
C VAL A 183 -0.96 -3.53 19.76
N GLY A 184 -0.41 -4.28 18.83
CA GLY A 184 0.98 -4.76 18.82
C GLY A 184 1.93 -3.87 18.02
N PRO A 185 3.12 -4.38 17.69
CA PRO A 185 4.05 -3.69 16.80
C PRO A 185 3.45 -3.40 15.42
N LEU A 186 3.83 -2.27 14.83
CA LEU A 186 3.40 -1.87 13.48
C LEU A 186 4.04 -2.79 12.43
N LEU A 187 3.23 -3.53 11.73
CA LEU A 187 3.60 -4.26 10.53
C LEU A 187 3.24 -3.40 9.32
N SER A 188 4.22 -3.07 8.49
CA SER A 188 3.99 -2.21 7.32
C SER A 188 4.69 -2.75 6.08
N ILE A 189 4.13 -2.46 4.91
CA ILE A 189 4.71 -2.79 3.61
C ILE A 189 6.13 -2.24 3.52
N GLN A 190 6.33 -0.99 3.91
CA GLN A 190 7.61 -0.29 3.80
C GLN A 190 8.71 -0.95 4.64
N LEU A 191 8.39 -1.33 5.87
CA LEU A 191 9.36 -2.03 6.73
C LEU A 191 9.65 -3.43 6.19
N ASN A 192 8.61 -4.16 5.74
CA ASN A 192 8.76 -5.47 5.14
C ASN A 192 9.69 -5.43 3.92
N GLU A 193 9.46 -4.52 2.98
CA GLU A 193 10.27 -4.37 1.78
C GLU A 193 11.72 -4.00 2.11
N LEU A 194 11.93 -3.07 3.06
CA LEU A 194 13.27 -2.71 3.51
C LEU A 194 14.02 -3.88 4.16
N GLN A 195 13.36 -4.69 5.00
CA GLN A 195 13.99 -5.85 5.63
C GLN A 195 14.39 -6.93 4.63
N LEU A 196 13.65 -7.07 3.54
CA LEU A 196 13.98 -7.99 2.45
C LEU A 196 15.14 -7.49 1.59
N GLN A 197 15.23 -6.17 1.37
CA GLN A 197 16.26 -5.55 0.55
C GLN A 197 17.56 -5.26 1.33
N ASN A 198 17.46 -5.07 2.62
CA ASN A 198 18.60 -4.79 3.50
C ASN A 198 18.54 -5.68 4.74
N ARG A 199 19.26 -6.79 4.70
CA ARG A 199 19.32 -7.77 5.82
C ARG A 199 20.04 -7.24 7.07
N GLU A 200 20.80 -6.15 6.94
CA GLU A 200 21.51 -5.50 8.05
C GLU A 200 20.66 -4.40 8.70
N LEU A 201 19.42 -4.20 8.23
CA LEU A 201 18.52 -3.18 8.76
C LEU A 201 18.23 -3.42 10.25
N SER A 202 18.58 -2.47 11.09
CA SER A 202 18.35 -2.56 12.54
C SER A 202 16.95 -2.15 12.99
N ILE A 203 16.13 -1.60 12.08
CA ILE A 203 14.77 -1.15 12.40
C ILE A 203 13.88 -2.38 12.65
N GLN A 204 13.27 -2.41 13.84
CA GLN A 204 12.34 -3.45 14.23
C GLN A 204 10.91 -2.90 14.27
N PRO A 205 9.89 -3.75 14.07
CA PRO A 205 8.50 -3.34 14.28
C PRO A 205 8.32 -2.79 15.71
N ALA A 206 7.66 -1.64 15.83
CA ALA A 206 7.42 -0.97 17.11
C ALA A 206 5.98 -0.47 17.21
N ARG A 207 5.51 -0.27 18.44
CA ARG A 207 4.23 0.36 18.75
C ARG A 207 4.47 1.79 19.20
N PHE A 208 3.63 2.75 18.79
CA PHE A 208 3.83 4.17 19.05
C PHE A 208 2.69 4.73 19.91
N ALA A 209 3.05 5.40 21.01
CA ALA A 209 2.12 6.16 21.85
C ALA A 209 2.02 7.64 21.43
N SER A 210 2.93 8.11 20.56
CA SER A 210 3.02 9.48 20.08
C SER A 210 2.85 9.50 18.57
N ALA A 211 2.04 10.43 18.06
CA ALA A 211 1.89 10.66 16.62
C ALA A 211 3.18 11.20 16.00
N THR A 212 3.93 11.99 16.76
CA THR A 212 5.24 12.51 16.37
C THR A 212 6.24 11.36 16.17
N ASP A 213 6.33 10.42 17.12
CA ASP A 213 7.22 9.26 17.01
C ASP A 213 6.84 8.37 15.83
N PHE A 214 5.53 8.16 15.59
CA PHE A 214 5.05 7.46 14.41
C PHE A 214 5.49 8.15 13.12
N ALA A 215 5.32 9.47 13.01
CA ALA A 215 5.69 10.23 11.81
C ALA A 215 7.22 10.20 11.56
N PHE A 216 8.03 10.31 12.61
CA PHE A 216 9.48 10.17 12.49
C PHE A 216 9.91 8.74 12.16
N HIS A 217 9.19 7.72 12.63
CA HIS A 217 9.41 6.34 12.19
C HIS A 217 9.14 6.20 10.69
N GLN A 218 8.01 6.73 10.17
CA GLN A 218 7.74 6.72 8.73
C GLN A 218 8.82 7.46 7.94
N TYR A 219 9.26 8.62 8.44
CA TYR A 219 10.38 9.35 7.85
C TYR A 219 11.68 8.52 7.88
N HIS A 220 11.95 7.80 8.95
CA HIS A 220 13.15 6.96 9.05
C HIS A 220 13.11 5.81 8.03
N LEU A 221 11.97 5.15 7.86
CA LEU A 221 11.79 4.14 6.81
C LEU A 221 12.01 4.73 5.42
N LEU A 222 11.43 5.91 5.15
CA LEU A 222 11.65 6.64 3.91
C LEU A 222 13.14 6.95 3.68
N TYR A 223 13.81 7.46 4.69
CA TYR A 223 15.23 7.77 4.63
C TYR A 223 16.10 6.53 4.35
N GLU A 224 15.80 5.39 4.98
CA GLU A 224 16.51 4.12 4.73
C GLU A 224 16.22 3.59 3.31
N THR A 225 14.99 3.76 2.79
CA THR A 225 14.66 3.42 1.40
C THR A 225 15.56 4.15 0.41
N TYR A 226 15.82 5.43 0.67
CA TYR A 226 16.67 6.26 -0.20
C TYR A 226 18.16 6.09 0.05
N LYS A 227 18.59 5.23 0.98
CA LYS A 227 19.97 4.74 1.07
C LYS A 227 20.24 3.54 0.17
N LEU A 228 19.20 2.80 -0.24
CA LEU A 228 19.37 1.68 -1.14
C LEU A 228 19.96 2.15 -2.47
N PRO A 229 20.87 1.39 -3.09
CA PRO A 229 21.46 1.78 -4.35
C PRO A 229 20.42 1.73 -5.48
N SER A 230 20.47 2.69 -6.38
CA SER A 230 19.61 2.76 -7.55
C SER A 230 20.42 2.55 -8.83
N TYR A 231 19.84 1.89 -9.84
CA TYR A 231 20.46 1.72 -11.13
C TYR A 231 20.56 3.07 -11.86
N GLN A 232 21.77 3.43 -12.30
CA GLN A 232 22.04 4.65 -13.11
C GLN A 232 21.47 5.96 -12.53
N LEU A 233 21.63 6.19 -11.21
CA LEU A 233 21.15 7.41 -10.54
C LEU A 233 21.86 8.66 -11.09
N SER A 234 21.09 9.64 -11.56
CA SER A 234 21.65 10.92 -11.98
C SER A 234 21.93 11.83 -10.79
N ARG A 235 22.87 12.76 -10.95
CA ARG A 235 23.19 13.77 -9.91
C ARG A 235 21.97 14.63 -9.57
N GLU A 236 21.22 15.07 -10.59
CA GLU A 236 20.02 15.88 -10.39
C GLU A 236 19.00 15.17 -9.50
N VAL A 237 18.72 13.89 -9.76
CA VAL A 237 17.80 13.08 -8.93
C VAL A 237 18.36 12.91 -7.52
N ALA A 238 19.65 12.62 -7.36
CA ALA A 238 20.27 12.49 -6.02
C ALA A 238 20.19 13.79 -5.22
N GLU A 239 20.34 14.94 -5.85
CA GLU A 239 20.20 16.25 -5.22
C GLU A 239 18.78 16.54 -4.80
N LEU A 240 17.76 16.19 -5.63
CA LEU A 240 16.34 16.28 -5.29
C LEU A 240 15.99 15.40 -4.10
N GLU A 241 16.48 14.14 -4.07
CA GLU A 241 16.27 13.21 -2.96
C GLU A 241 16.86 13.77 -1.66
N VAL A 242 18.11 14.21 -1.65
CA VAL A 242 18.78 14.72 -0.46
C VAL A 242 18.15 16.00 0.05
N PHE A 243 17.86 16.96 -0.83
CA PHE A 243 17.16 18.19 -0.46
C PHE A 243 15.78 17.90 0.14
N GLY A 244 14.97 17.10 -0.57
CA GLY A 244 13.61 16.78 -0.16
C GLY A 244 13.55 16.07 1.19
N LEU A 245 14.45 15.11 1.45
CA LEU A 245 14.54 14.41 2.74
C LEU A 245 14.92 15.39 3.87
N GLU A 246 15.90 16.25 3.68
CA GLU A 246 16.34 17.18 4.74
C GLU A 246 15.27 18.24 5.03
N ASP A 247 14.63 18.81 4.01
CA ASP A 247 13.54 19.77 4.22
C ASP A 247 12.33 19.09 4.87
N LEU A 248 11.89 17.93 4.37
CA LEU A 248 10.78 17.17 4.93
C LEU A 248 10.94 16.92 6.43
N LYS A 249 12.15 16.53 6.87
CA LYS A 249 12.45 16.30 8.27
C LYS A 249 12.11 17.51 9.16
N THR A 250 12.39 18.71 8.67
CA THR A 250 12.11 19.96 9.42
C THR A 250 10.63 20.30 9.48
N ARG A 251 9.80 19.76 8.56
CA ARG A 251 8.38 20.06 8.45
C ARG A 251 7.51 19.17 9.32
N ILE A 252 7.94 17.95 9.63
CA ILE A 252 7.11 16.95 10.33
C ILE A 252 6.52 17.51 11.62
N SER A 253 7.33 18.06 12.52
CA SER A 253 6.89 18.52 13.83
C SER A 253 5.84 19.66 13.79
N GLY A 254 5.79 20.41 12.69
CA GLY A 254 4.82 21.50 12.53
C GLY A 254 3.40 21.06 12.17
N TYR A 255 3.23 19.78 11.78
CA TYR A 255 1.96 19.23 11.29
C TYR A 255 1.36 18.14 12.16
N ILE A 256 2.07 17.69 13.19
CA ILE A 256 1.64 16.58 14.02
C ILE A 256 1.08 17.11 15.35
N ASP A 257 -0.12 16.64 15.71
CA ASP A 257 -0.75 16.89 17.01
C ASP A 257 -0.86 15.57 17.77
N ASP A 258 -0.06 15.41 18.82
CA ASP A 258 -0.01 14.20 19.65
C ASP A 258 -1.26 13.99 20.51
N ARG A 259 -2.15 14.98 20.61
CA ARG A 259 -3.40 14.90 21.40
C ARG A 259 -4.50 14.15 20.67
N LEU A 260 -4.30 13.78 19.42
CA LEU A 260 -5.30 13.11 18.60
C LEU A 260 -5.24 11.60 18.79
N PRO A 261 -6.41 10.89 18.72
CA PRO A 261 -6.44 9.43 18.82
C PRO A 261 -5.77 8.75 17.63
N PHE A 262 -5.47 7.47 17.80
CA PHE A 262 -5.06 6.58 16.71
C PHE A 262 -6.31 5.88 16.17
N VAL A 263 -6.37 5.69 14.86
CA VAL A 263 -7.56 5.21 14.15
C VAL A 263 -7.20 4.01 13.28
N LEU A 264 -8.05 2.97 13.30
CA LEU A 264 -7.87 1.81 12.42
C LEU A 264 -8.05 2.22 10.95
N THR A 265 -7.10 1.84 10.11
CA THR A 265 -7.15 2.10 8.68
C THR A 265 -6.75 0.87 7.88
N HIS A 266 -7.35 0.72 6.72
CA HIS A 266 -6.88 -0.19 5.68
C HIS A 266 -5.76 0.52 4.91
N THR A 267 -4.52 0.21 5.22
CA THR A 267 -3.37 0.97 4.71
C THR A 267 -3.17 0.84 3.19
N ASP A 268 -3.77 -0.17 2.55
CA ASP A 268 -3.74 -0.41 1.11
C ASP A 268 -5.16 -0.45 0.50
N LEU A 269 -6.07 0.44 0.93
CA LEU A 269 -7.40 0.53 0.32
C LEU A 269 -7.30 1.14 -1.08
N ARG A 270 -7.51 0.30 -2.08
CA ARG A 270 -7.47 0.65 -3.50
C ARG A 270 -8.60 -0.06 -4.25
N PRO A 271 -8.92 0.33 -5.50
CA PRO A 271 -10.04 -0.25 -6.26
C PRO A 271 -10.00 -1.77 -6.35
N SER A 272 -8.83 -2.39 -6.51
CA SER A 272 -8.68 -3.85 -6.56
C SER A 272 -9.12 -4.58 -5.28
N ASN A 273 -9.13 -3.88 -4.13
CA ASN A 273 -9.50 -4.43 -2.83
C ASN A 273 -10.97 -4.13 -2.44
N ILE A 274 -11.74 -3.53 -3.35
CA ILE A 274 -13.16 -3.24 -3.20
C ILE A 274 -13.93 -4.13 -4.18
N ILE A 275 -14.63 -5.14 -3.66
CA ILE A 275 -15.45 -6.03 -4.47
C ILE A 275 -16.85 -5.42 -4.61
N VAL A 276 -17.32 -5.28 -5.84
CA VAL A 276 -18.64 -4.72 -6.16
C VAL A 276 -19.44 -5.67 -7.02
N ASP A 277 -20.78 -5.55 -6.96
CA ASP A 277 -21.67 -6.15 -7.93
C ASP A 277 -21.88 -5.25 -9.17
N GLU A 278 -22.72 -5.68 -10.10
CA GLU A 278 -23.04 -4.96 -11.35
C GLU A 278 -23.68 -3.57 -11.12
N ASN A 279 -24.31 -3.38 -9.95
CA ASN A 279 -24.96 -2.14 -9.54
C ASN A 279 -24.06 -1.25 -8.67
N LEU A 280 -22.76 -1.54 -8.58
CA LEU A 280 -21.78 -0.85 -7.73
C LEU A 280 -22.09 -0.93 -6.22
N ARG A 281 -22.87 -1.94 -5.79
CA ARG A 281 -23.01 -2.23 -4.37
C ARG A 281 -21.71 -2.89 -3.88
N ILE A 282 -21.13 -2.36 -2.83
CA ILE A 282 -19.93 -2.94 -2.21
C ILE A 282 -20.33 -4.26 -1.54
N GLN A 283 -19.77 -5.36 -2.06
CA GLN A 283 -19.97 -6.72 -1.56
C GLN A 283 -18.94 -7.07 -0.50
N GLY A 284 -17.75 -6.47 -0.57
CA GLY A 284 -16.70 -6.67 0.40
C GLY A 284 -15.47 -5.80 0.21
N ILE A 285 -14.81 -5.54 1.33
CA ILE A 285 -13.46 -5.00 1.37
C ILE A 285 -12.53 -6.15 1.76
N ILE A 286 -11.55 -6.43 0.91
CA ILE A 286 -10.61 -7.55 1.07
C ILE A 286 -9.20 -7.02 1.35
N ASP A 287 -8.30 -7.93 1.71
CA ASP A 287 -6.86 -7.68 1.83
C ASP A 287 -6.46 -6.76 2.99
N TRP A 288 -6.89 -7.12 4.20
CA TRP A 288 -6.61 -6.39 5.44
C TRP A 288 -5.22 -6.70 6.05
N GLU A 289 -4.32 -7.34 5.29
CA GLU A 289 -3.05 -7.91 5.75
C GLU A 289 -2.06 -6.91 6.36
N TRP A 290 -2.11 -5.66 5.95
CA TRP A 290 -1.27 -4.57 6.46
C TRP A 290 -2.07 -3.50 7.22
N ALA A 291 -3.34 -3.78 7.52
CA ALA A 291 -4.16 -2.85 8.28
C ALA A 291 -3.52 -2.52 9.63
N SER A 292 -3.61 -1.27 10.02
CA SER A 292 -3.00 -0.78 11.25
C SER A 292 -3.76 0.39 11.85
N THR A 293 -3.54 0.65 13.12
CA THR A 293 -3.94 1.89 13.75
C THR A 293 -2.88 2.95 13.50
N VAL A 294 -3.29 4.13 13.05
CA VAL A 294 -2.41 5.23 12.70
C VAL A 294 -2.86 6.51 13.40
N PRO A 295 -1.99 7.50 13.62
CA PRO A 295 -2.42 8.81 14.07
C PRO A 295 -3.49 9.36 13.14
N ARG A 296 -4.48 10.09 13.68
CA ARG A 296 -5.60 10.60 12.90
C ARG A 296 -5.16 11.42 11.67
N GLN A 297 -4.02 12.10 11.74
CA GLN A 297 -3.44 12.84 10.61
C GLN A 297 -3.02 11.94 9.43
N PHE A 298 -2.88 10.64 9.67
CA PHE A 298 -2.58 9.62 8.65
C PHE A 298 -3.81 8.81 8.23
N PHE A 299 -4.99 9.09 8.78
CA PHE A 299 -6.26 8.56 8.30
C PHE A 299 -6.73 9.39 7.11
N LEU A 300 -6.31 8.99 5.92
CA LEU A 300 -6.45 9.76 4.69
C LEU A 300 -7.76 9.47 3.94
N PRO A 301 -8.32 10.45 3.23
CA PRO A 301 -9.34 10.16 2.23
C PRO A 301 -8.74 9.27 1.11
N PRO A 302 -9.59 8.60 0.30
CA PRO A 302 -9.11 7.75 -0.78
C PRO A 302 -8.20 8.52 -1.74
N THR A 303 -6.96 8.08 -1.91
CA THR A 303 -5.97 8.76 -2.79
C THR A 303 -6.13 8.37 -4.26
N TRP A 304 -6.81 7.27 -4.54
CA TRP A 304 -6.98 6.64 -5.85
C TRP A 304 -8.21 7.11 -6.65
N LEU A 305 -8.99 8.06 -6.15
CA LEU A 305 -10.27 8.49 -6.77
C LEU A 305 -10.14 8.89 -8.24
N ALA A 306 -9.01 9.47 -8.62
CA ALA A 306 -8.73 9.85 -9.99
C ALA A 306 -8.18 8.70 -10.87
N GLY A 307 -7.98 7.51 -10.32
CA GLY A 307 -7.28 6.42 -11.01
C GLY A 307 -5.81 6.73 -11.28
N LEU A 308 -5.22 7.65 -10.54
CA LEU A 308 -3.83 8.09 -10.65
C LEU A 308 -3.03 7.67 -9.41
N PRO A 309 -1.69 7.59 -9.52
CA PRO A 309 -0.83 7.32 -8.38
C PRO A 309 -1.00 8.34 -7.23
N PRO A 310 -0.66 7.95 -5.97
CA PRO A 310 -0.87 8.79 -4.79
C PRO A 310 -0.18 10.15 -4.82
N ASP A 311 0.92 10.32 -5.55
CA ASP A 311 1.63 11.59 -5.72
C ASP A 311 0.84 12.65 -6.51
N TRP A 312 -0.29 12.26 -7.14
CA TRP A 312 -1.18 13.17 -7.86
C TRP A 312 -2.29 13.79 -6.98
N VAL A 313 -2.32 13.54 -5.66
CA VAL A 313 -3.35 14.11 -4.76
C VAL A 313 -3.37 15.64 -4.73
N SER A 314 -2.32 16.31 -5.20
CA SER A 314 -2.28 17.77 -5.37
C SER A 314 -2.76 18.21 -6.77
N GLY A 315 -3.01 17.28 -7.69
CA GLY A 315 -3.41 17.55 -9.07
C GLY A 315 -4.88 18.00 -9.22
N VAL A 316 -5.19 18.55 -10.39
CA VAL A 316 -6.55 19.01 -10.73
C VAL A 316 -7.50 17.82 -10.85
N GLU A 317 -7.02 16.72 -11.43
CA GLU A 317 -7.78 15.49 -11.65
C GLU A 317 -8.27 14.93 -10.32
N TYR A 318 -7.36 14.79 -9.35
CA TYR A 318 -7.74 14.32 -8.01
C TYR A 318 -8.74 15.28 -7.34
N ARG A 319 -8.51 16.60 -7.41
CA ARG A 319 -9.45 17.58 -6.82
C ARG A 319 -10.83 17.53 -7.45
N THR A 320 -10.91 17.20 -8.74
CA THR A 320 -12.17 17.08 -9.48
C THR A 320 -12.94 15.84 -9.01
N GLU A 321 -12.27 14.69 -8.90
CA GLU A 321 -12.92 13.46 -8.43
C GLU A 321 -13.21 13.49 -6.93
N TYR A 322 -12.33 14.08 -6.14
CA TYR A 322 -12.54 14.25 -4.70
C TYR A 322 -13.78 15.07 -4.37
N ARG A 323 -14.22 16.00 -5.23
CA ARG A 323 -15.47 16.75 -5.01
C ARG A 323 -16.68 15.83 -4.90
N TRP A 324 -16.80 14.83 -5.76
CA TRP A 324 -17.90 13.87 -5.72
C TRP A 324 -17.93 13.08 -4.41
N PHE A 325 -16.77 12.59 -3.97
CA PHE A 325 -16.63 11.91 -2.68
C PHE A 325 -16.96 12.83 -1.51
N ARG A 326 -16.45 14.05 -1.53
CA ARG A 326 -16.71 15.07 -0.50
C ARG A 326 -18.20 15.44 -0.45
N ASP A 327 -18.86 15.60 -1.59
CA ASP A 327 -20.27 15.95 -1.65
C ASP A 327 -21.14 14.83 -1.06
N ALA A 328 -20.79 13.55 -1.32
CA ALA A 328 -21.40 12.41 -0.65
C ALA A 328 -21.13 12.41 0.88
N LEU A 329 -19.91 12.75 1.30
CA LEU A 329 -19.57 12.89 2.72
C LEU A 329 -20.37 14.00 3.41
N GLN A 330 -20.56 15.14 2.76
CA GLN A 330 -21.36 16.27 3.27
C GLN A 330 -22.86 15.97 3.30
N ALA A 331 -23.36 15.13 2.39
CA ALA A 331 -24.73 14.64 2.41
C ALA A 331 -25.02 13.65 3.55
N GLY A 332 -23.97 13.04 4.11
CA GLY A 332 -24.08 12.13 5.25
C GLY A 332 -24.58 12.87 6.51
N THR A 333 -25.64 12.33 7.12
CA THR A 333 -26.30 12.96 8.29
C THR A 333 -25.67 12.61 9.63
N SER A 334 -24.79 11.60 9.67
CA SER A 334 -24.16 11.16 10.92
C SER A 334 -23.16 12.19 11.46
N GLU A 335 -22.95 12.17 12.78
CA GLU A 335 -21.92 13.00 13.43
C GLU A 335 -20.52 12.66 12.88
N LEU A 336 -20.26 11.38 12.58
CA LEU A 336 -19.01 10.94 12.01
C LEU A 336 -18.75 11.52 10.61
N CYS A 337 -19.79 11.64 9.77
CA CYS A 337 -19.66 12.31 8.47
C CYS A 337 -19.31 13.79 8.65
N ARG A 338 -19.94 14.49 9.59
CA ARG A 338 -19.60 15.87 9.92
C ARG A 338 -18.16 16.01 10.41
N GLN A 339 -17.73 15.10 11.28
CA GLN A 339 -16.36 15.06 11.79
C GLN A 339 -15.35 14.84 10.67
N LEU A 340 -15.54 13.83 9.82
CA LEU A 340 -14.67 13.57 8.67
C LEU A 340 -14.66 14.72 7.67
N THR A 341 -15.82 15.37 7.43
CA THR A 341 -15.90 16.59 6.60
C THR A 341 -15.00 17.68 7.17
N SER A 342 -15.05 17.90 8.49
CA SER A 342 -14.17 18.87 9.15
C SER A 342 -12.71 18.47 9.09
N GLU A 343 -12.37 17.20 9.33
CA GLU A 343 -11.00 16.69 9.34
C GLU A 343 -10.33 16.70 7.96
N TRP A 344 -11.10 16.44 6.90
CA TRP A 344 -10.62 16.36 5.53
C TRP A 344 -10.84 17.63 4.71
N ASP A 345 -11.45 18.68 5.28
CA ASP A 345 -11.56 19.96 4.60
C ASP A 345 -10.23 20.73 4.67
N ARG A 346 -9.64 21.00 3.53
CA ARG A 346 -8.29 21.57 3.35
C ARG A 346 -8.11 23.03 3.80
N LYS A 347 -9.16 23.68 4.30
CA LYS A 347 -9.13 25.13 4.59
C LYS A 347 -8.76 25.51 6.03
N LEU A 348 -8.65 24.58 6.97
CA LEU A 348 -8.34 24.87 8.37
C LEU A 348 -6.93 24.42 8.79
N PRO A 349 -6.22 25.14 9.64
CA PRO A 349 -4.84 24.84 10.06
C PRO A 349 -4.68 23.58 10.91
N THR A 350 -5.76 23.03 11.47
CA THR A 350 -5.76 21.81 12.30
C THR A 350 -5.89 20.51 11.50
N ARG A 351 -5.72 20.58 10.19
CA ARG A 351 -6.12 19.51 9.25
C ARG A 351 -4.97 18.63 8.80
N ILE A 352 -5.40 17.44 8.36
CA ILE A 352 -4.52 16.47 7.69
C ILE A 352 -3.85 17.15 6.51
N ASP A 353 -2.54 17.25 6.55
CA ASP A 353 -1.75 17.61 5.38
C ASP A 353 -1.63 16.39 4.48
N LEU A 354 -2.60 16.24 3.57
CA LEU A 354 -2.66 15.09 2.68
C LEU A 354 -1.37 14.88 1.87
N PRO A 355 -0.75 15.88 1.23
CA PRO A 355 0.52 15.71 0.55
C PRO A 355 1.65 15.23 1.47
N LEU A 356 1.78 15.79 2.68
CA LEU A 356 2.81 15.37 3.64
C LEU A 356 2.60 13.91 4.07
N ALA A 357 1.36 13.55 4.43
CA ALA A 357 1.05 12.19 4.84
C ALA A 357 1.24 11.17 3.71
N VAL A 358 0.88 11.53 2.46
CA VAL A 358 1.16 10.70 1.27
C VAL A 358 2.67 10.55 1.06
N THR A 359 3.43 11.63 1.17
CA THR A 359 4.90 11.61 1.01
C THR A 359 5.56 10.67 2.03
N LEU A 360 5.09 10.64 3.27
CA LEU A 360 5.61 9.76 4.33
C LEU A 360 5.16 8.30 4.19
N ARG A 361 4.05 8.03 3.51
CA ARG A 361 3.49 6.67 3.38
C ARG A 361 3.84 5.97 2.07
N HIS A 362 4.07 6.71 0.99
CA HIS A 362 4.31 6.17 -0.35
C HIS A 362 5.72 6.48 -0.81
N HIS A 363 6.69 5.71 -0.30
CA HIS A 363 8.12 5.96 -0.49
C HIS A 363 8.53 6.00 -1.96
N SER A 364 7.96 5.13 -2.80
CA SER A 364 8.24 5.09 -4.24
C SER A 364 7.89 6.37 -4.98
N CYS A 365 6.97 7.17 -4.43
CA CYS A 365 6.50 8.42 -5.03
C CYS A 365 7.09 9.66 -4.32
N PHE A 366 8.08 9.50 -3.43
CA PHE A 366 8.57 10.56 -2.56
C PHE A 366 8.92 11.85 -3.29
N VAL A 367 9.81 11.80 -4.27
CA VAL A 367 10.29 13.00 -4.98
C VAL A 367 9.11 13.75 -5.60
N ASN A 368 8.25 13.03 -6.31
CA ASN A 368 7.08 13.63 -6.96
C ASN A 368 6.08 14.21 -5.94
N SER A 369 5.70 13.43 -4.92
CA SER A 369 4.73 13.90 -3.92
C SER A 369 5.27 15.07 -3.10
N TYR A 370 6.56 15.07 -2.78
CA TYR A 370 7.19 16.19 -2.10
C TYR A 370 7.21 17.46 -2.95
N PHE A 371 7.76 17.41 -4.16
CA PHE A 371 7.90 18.60 -5.00
C PHE A 371 6.57 19.12 -5.57
N ARG A 372 5.57 18.25 -5.77
CA ARG A 372 4.21 18.66 -6.21
C ARG A 372 3.33 19.16 -5.08
N GLY A 373 3.46 18.63 -3.89
CA GLY A 373 2.48 18.80 -2.83
C GLY A 373 2.97 19.44 -1.54
N VAL A 374 4.23 19.23 -1.17
CA VAL A 374 4.82 19.77 0.06
C VAL A 374 5.63 21.04 -0.26
N PHE A 375 6.59 20.94 -1.17
CA PHE A 375 7.47 22.05 -1.55
C PHE A 375 6.73 23.38 -1.84
N PRO A 376 5.66 23.43 -2.67
CA PRO A 376 4.98 24.69 -3.02
C PRO A 376 4.29 25.39 -1.83
N LYS A 377 4.20 24.74 -0.68
CA LYS A 377 3.63 25.37 0.54
C LYS A 377 4.63 26.25 1.27
N PHE A 378 5.92 26.03 1.03
CA PHE A 378 7.02 26.67 1.76
C PHE A 378 7.91 27.52 0.89
N TYR A 379 7.86 27.30 -0.43
CA TYR A 379 8.73 27.96 -1.39
C TYR A 379 7.89 28.57 -2.52
N GLU A 380 8.09 29.85 -2.78
CA GLU A 380 7.44 30.58 -3.88
C GLU A 380 8.22 30.47 -5.19
N GLY A 381 9.50 30.09 -5.11
CA GLY A 381 10.42 30.00 -6.23
C GLY A 381 10.43 28.64 -6.94
N SER A 382 11.18 28.60 -8.05
CA SER A 382 11.44 27.34 -8.74
C SER A 382 12.21 26.39 -7.84
N TRP A 383 11.84 25.10 -7.86
CA TRP A 383 12.55 24.06 -7.14
C TRP A 383 14.05 23.99 -7.54
N LYS A 384 14.37 24.20 -8.81
CA LYS A 384 15.76 24.26 -9.29
C LYS A 384 16.56 25.33 -8.57
N TYR A 385 15.98 26.51 -8.41
CA TYR A 385 16.65 27.61 -7.69
C TYR A 385 16.87 27.27 -6.21
N GLU A 386 15.88 26.76 -5.51
CA GLU A 386 16.02 26.46 -4.07
C GLU A 386 16.96 25.28 -3.82
N VAL A 387 16.94 24.24 -4.65
CA VAL A 387 17.87 23.11 -4.56
C VAL A 387 19.30 23.56 -4.84
N ASN A 388 19.54 24.33 -5.90
CA ASN A 388 20.87 24.88 -6.19
C ASN A 388 21.39 25.74 -5.03
N LYS A 389 20.60 26.66 -4.53
CA LYS A 389 20.92 27.52 -3.40
C LYS A 389 21.23 26.73 -2.12
N PHE A 390 20.54 25.62 -1.87
CA PHE A 390 20.80 24.73 -0.75
C PHE A 390 22.20 24.12 -0.85
N PHE A 391 22.58 23.57 -2.00
CA PHE A 391 23.89 22.97 -2.22
C PHE A 391 25.03 24.01 -2.34
N GLU A 392 24.76 25.20 -2.86
CA GLU A 392 25.72 26.31 -2.84
C GLU A 392 26.09 26.72 -1.42
N ARG A 393 25.10 26.76 -0.50
CA ARG A 393 25.34 27.05 0.93
C ARG A 393 26.07 25.93 1.66
N ASP A 394 25.79 24.66 1.32
CA ASP A 394 26.45 23.49 1.89
C ASP A 394 27.93 23.43 1.45
N GLY A 395 28.21 23.89 0.20
CA GLY A 395 29.54 23.82 -0.39
C GLY A 395 29.91 22.42 -0.86
N LYS A 396 31.01 22.30 -1.60
CA LYS A 396 31.41 21.03 -2.24
C LYS A 396 31.75 19.91 -1.24
N ASP A 397 32.27 20.29 -0.08
CA ASP A 397 32.67 19.37 1.00
C ASP A 397 31.64 19.37 2.16
N GLY A 398 30.49 19.97 1.94
CA GLY A 398 29.40 20.00 2.90
C GLY A 398 28.76 18.61 3.06
N GLN A 399 28.10 18.41 4.21
CA GLN A 399 27.55 17.10 4.55
C GLN A 399 26.52 16.58 3.53
N PHE A 400 25.74 17.47 2.92
CA PHE A 400 24.70 17.09 1.95
C PHE A 400 25.32 16.80 0.59
N SER A 401 26.30 17.59 0.16
CA SER A 401 27.08 17.36 -1.05
C SER A 401 27.87 16.03 -0.97
N LEU A 402 28.43 15.71 0.17
CA LEU A 402 29.09 14.42 0.41
C LEU A 402 28.08 13.26 0.38
N ARG A 403 26.85 13.46 0.87
CA ARG A 403 25.79 12.46 0.79
C ARG A 403 25.38 12.18 -0.67
N VAL A 404 25.21 13.22 -1.50
CA VAL A 404 24.98 13.07 -2.93
C VAL A 404 26.12 12.29 -3.60
N GLN A 405 27.37 12.62 -3.30
CA GLN A 405 28.51 11.89 -3.83
C GLN A 405 28.51 10.40 -3.40
N GLN A 406 28.14 10.11 -2.15
CA GLN A 406 28.03 8.72 -1.70
C GLN A 406 26.92 7.98 -2.45
N ARG A 407 25.74 8.56 -2.61
CA ARG A 407 24.62 8.01 -3.38
C ARG A 407 25.05 7.67 -4.81
N LEU A 408 25.79 8.56 -5.46
CA LEU A 408 26.29 8.34 -6.83
C LEU A 408 27.31 7.19 -6.89
N ARG A 409 28.25 7.11 -5.93
CA ARG A 409 29.18 5.99 -5.87
C ARG A 409 28.49 4.64 -5.64
N ASP A 410 27.49 4.59 -4.75
CA ASP A 410 26.74 3.37 -4.49
C ASP A 410 25.91 2.96 -5.69
N SER A 411 25.32 3.93 -6.40
CA SER A 411 24.63 3.69 -7.67
C SER A 411 25.56 3.15 -8.75
N GLU A 412 26.76 3.73 -8.92
CA GLU A 412 27.77 3.28 -9.89
C GLU A 412 28.19 1.83 -9.61
N ARG A 413 28.50 1.51 -8.35
CA ARG A 413 28.85 0.13 -7.94
C ARG A 413 27.73 -0.86 -8.21
N TYR A 414 26.50 -0.49 -7.92
CA TYR A 414 25.31 -1.32 -8.16
C TYR A 414 25.05 -1.49 -9.66
N THR A 415 25.16 -0.41 -10.44
CA THR A 415 25.01 -0.45 -11.91
C THR A 415 26.02 -1.39 -12.53
N ASN A 416 27.31 -1.25 -12.18
CA ASN A 416 28.37 -2.13 -12.68
C ASN A 416 28.09 -3.61 -12.30
N TYR A 417 27.70 -3.86 -11.04
CA TYR A 417 27.32 -5.21 -10.62
C TYR A 417 26.20 -5.82 -11.47
N LEU A 418 25.14 -5.05 -11.74
CA LEU A 418 24.01 -5.51 -12.54
C LEU A 418 24.41 -5.78 -14.00
N GLU A 419 25.22 -4.90 -14.58
CA GLU A 419 25.68 -5.03 -15.97
C GLU A 419 26.65 -6.22 -16.15
N GLU A 420 27.60 -6.39 -15.23
CA GLU A 420 28.57 -7.50 -15.24
C GLU A 420 27.91 -8.88 -15.06
N ASN A 421 26.79 -8.93 -14.33
CA ASN A 421 26.05 -10.18 -14.07
C ASN A 421 24.86 -10.40 -15.02
N GLY A 422 24.64 -9.52 -16.01
CA GLY A 422 23.51 -9.64 -16.93
C GLY A 422 22.14 -9.40 -16.29
N LEU A 423 22.11 -8.69 -15.15
CA LEU A 423 20.91 -8.40 -14.35
C LEU A 423 20.39 -6.97 -14.59
N ALA A 424 20.96 -6.24 -15.55
CA ALA A 424 20.54 -4.86 -15.83
C ALA A 424 19.08 -4.82 -16.32
N PRO A 425 18.27 -3.86 -15.82
CA PRO A 425 16.87 -3.75 -16.20
C PRO A 425 16.66 -3.65 -17.69
N SER A 426 15.65 -4.33 -18.25
CA SER A 426 15.30 -4.22 -19.65
C SER A 426 14.91 -2.78 -20.04
N GLN A 427 15.09 -2.39 -21.31
CA GLN A 427 14.78 -1.03 -21.78
C GLN A 427 13.32 -0.63 -21.48
N ARG A 428 12.35 -1.55 -21.60
CA ARG A 428 10.94 -1.33 -21.26
C ARG A 428 10.71 -1.05 -19.76
N ARG A 429 11.55 -1.60 -18.88
CA ARG A 429 11.49 -1.32 -17.43
C ARG A 429 12.19 -0.01 -17.09
N ARG A 430 13.26 0.36 -17.80
CA ARG A 430 13.96 1.66 -17.63
C ARG A 430 12.99 2.82 -17.90
N GLU A 431 12.26 2.79 -19.00
CA GLU A 431 11.25 3.79 -19.36
C GLU A 431 10.10 3.91 -18.33
N ARG A 432 9.86 2.85 -17.54
CA ARG A 432 8.90 2.86 -16.44
C ARG A 432 9.48 3.35 -15.10
N GLN A 433 10.80 3.32 -14.92
CA GLN A 433 11.50 3.70 -13.68
C GLN A 433 12.08 5.11 -13.72
N GLU A 434 12.24 5.69 -14.90
CA GLU A 434 12.62 7.10 -14.98
C GLU A 434 11.54 7.92 -14.30
N PRO A 435 11.90 8.78 -13.31
CA PRO A 435 10.99 9.76 -12.80
C PRO A 435 10.48 10.54 -14.02
N SER A 436 9.16 10.49 -14.27
CA SER A 436 8.58 11.43 -15.22
C SER A 436 9.15 12.79 -14.90
N GLU A 437 9.70 13.51 -15.91
CA GLU A 437 10.30 14.83 -15.71
C GLU A 437 9.54 15.60 -14.64
N PRO A 438 10.22 16.20 -13.66
CA PRO A 438 9.54 16.95 -12.62
C PRO A 438 8.58 17.92 -13.29
N PRO A 439 7.30 17.94 -12.93
CA PRO A 439 6.23 18.53 -13.71
C PRO A 439 6.19 20.05 -13.52
N ILE A 440 7.20 20.74 -14.02
CA ILE A 440 7.18 22.20 -14.01
C ILE A 440 7.75 22.69 -15.35
N SER A 441 6.88 22.78 -16.36
CA SER A 441 7.06 23.79 -17.39
C SER A 441 6.46 25.11 -16.86
N ASP A 442 7.21 26.20 -16.90
CA ASP A 442 6.78 27.58 -16.64
C ASP A 442 5.69 28.09 -17.58
N SER A 443 5.12 27.24 -18.39
CA SER A 443 4.02 27.57 -19.32
C SER A 443 2.86 26.61 -19.12
N GLY A 444 1.70 27.16 -18.72
CA GLY A 444 0.43 26.48 -18.52
C GLY A 444 -0.13 25.72 -19.72
N ARG A 445 0.60 24.78 -20.27
CA ARG A 445 0.14 23.82 -21.27
C ARG A 445 0.10 22.43 -20.65
N THR A 446 -1.10 21.89 -20.61
CA THR A 446 -1.41 20.50 -20.26
C THR A 446 -0.66 19.57 -21.20
N VAL A 447 0.37 18.88 -20.69
CA VAL A 447 1.03 17.79 -21.41
C VAL A 447 0.44 16.48 -20.84
N ALA A 448 -0.09 15.65 -21.72
CA ALA A 448 -0.53 14.31 -21.37
C ALA A 448 0.71 13.48 -21.00
N LEU A 449 0.82 13.10 -19.73
CA LEU A 449 1.92 12.30 -19.20
C LEU A 449 1.50 10.85 -19.05
N LEU A 450 2.34 9.96 -19.50
CA LEU A 450 2.30 8.52 -19.25
C LEU A 450 2.52 8.22 -17.75
N PRO A 451 1.93 7.15 -17.19
CA PRO A 451 2.03 6.86 -15.76
C PRO A 451 3.46 6.55 -15.35
N ALA A 452 3.91 7.16 -14.25
CA ALA A 452 5.16 6.84 -13.60
C ALA A 452 5.12 5.41 -13.04
N ALA A 453 6.21 4.68 -13.20
CA ALA A 453 6.35 3.32 -12.70
C ALA A 453 6.68 3.32 -11.21
N CYS A 454 6.04 2.43 -10.47
CA CYS A 454 6.43 2.07 -9.11
C CYS A 454 7.62 1.10 -9.14
N PRO A 455 8.51 1.11 -8.13
CA PRO A 455 9.57 0.12 -8.00
C PRO A 455 9.00 -1.31 -7.79
N PRO A 456 9.77 -2.35 -8.09
CA PRO A 456 9.35 -3.74 -7.92
C PRO A 456 9.06 -4.01 -6.44
N GLY A 457 7.82 -4.44 -6.15
CA GLY A 457 7.32 -4.63 -4.79
C GLY A 457 6.08 -3.81 -4.47
N ALA A 458 5.93 -2.60 -5.00
CA ALA A 458 4.66 -1.90 -4.95
C ALA A 458 3.70 -2.60 -5.92
N ALA A 459 2.64 -3.16 -5.39
CA ALA A 459 1.62 -3.90 -6.12
C ALA A 459 1.27 -3.22 -7.45
N GLN A 460 1.85 -3.74 -8.51
CA GLN A 460 1.56 -3.29 -9.85
C GLN A 460 0.30 -3.98 -10.34
N ASP A 461 -0.47 -3.21 -11.05
CA ASP A 461 -1.55 -3.64 -11.90
C ASP A 461 -1.29 -5.01 -12.52
N CYS A 462 -2.04 -6.01 -12.07
CA CYS A 462 -2.34 -7.13 -12.93
C CYS A 462 -2.92 -6.56 -14.23
N PRO A 463 -2.35 -6.82 -15.39
CA PRO A 463 -3.00 -6.46 -16.63
C PRO A 463 -4.39 -7.07 -16.59
N ALA A 464 -5.40 -6.23 -16.76
CA ALA A 464 -6.75 -6.69 -17.04
C ALA A 464 -6.63 -7.67 -18.21
N THR A 465 -6.73 -8.95 -17.92
CA THR A 465 -6.84 -9.99 -18.95
C THR A 465 -8.07 -9.63 -19.76
N ARG A 466 -7.83 -9.20 -20.98
CA ARG A 466 -8.88 -9.08 -22.00
C ARG A 466 -9.46 -10.48 -22.19
N TYR A 467 -10.58 -10.75 -21.57
CA TYR A 467 -11.45 -11.84 -22.00
C TYR A 467 -12.19 -11.33 -23.24
N GLN A 468 -11.76 -11.78 -24.40
CA GLN A 468 -12.64 -11.86 -25.56
C GLN A 468 -13.54 -13.07 -25.33
N ASP A 469 -14.80 -12.81 -24.98
CA ASP A 469 -15.87 -13.80 -25.09
C ASP A 469 -16.08 -14.12 -26.57
N SER A 470 -15.58 -15.26 -26.99
CA SER A 470 -16.06 -15.92 -28.20
C SER A 470 -17.18 -16.88 -27.79
N LEU A 471 -18.42 -16.39 -27.82
CA LEU A 471 -19.59 -17.25 -27.85
C LEU A 471 -19.71 -17.88 -29.25
N PRO A 472 -19.87 -19.18 -29.41
CA PRO A 472 -20.34 -19.74 -30.66
C PRO A 472 -21.85 -19.52 -30.77
N VAL A 473 -22.25 -18.87 -31.87
CA VAL A 473 -23.60 -18.86 -32.36
C VAL A 473 -23.89 -20.21 -32.99
N SER A 474 -24.81 -20.94 -32.45
CA SER A 474 -25.85 -21.75 -33.14
C SER A 474 -26.81 -22.34 -32.12
#